data_bf778738734ab4236dae7c7186c2ea3c
#
_entry.id   bf778738734ab4236dae7c7186c2ea3c
#
_cell.length_a   1.000
_cell.length_b   1.000
_cell.length_c   1.000
_cell.angle_alpha   90.00
_cell.angle_beta   90.00
_cell.angle_gamma   90.00
#
_symmetry.space_group_name_H-M   'P 1'
#
loop_
_entity.id
_entity.type
_entity.pdbx_description
1 polymer ?
#
loop_
_entity_poly.entity_id
_entity_poly.type
_entity_poly.pdbx_seq_one_letter_code
_entity_poly.pdbx_strand_id
1 'polypeptide(L)'
;MKRIGRIIIALSAFALVAAAADNTLGTWKYDTARSHPAVGHRPYNSLSITRESTDDGVKQTVQVENANGEKGQGAFTVRYDGKPVVVDGTLSFDTVAENQIDANTVSEEISKQGGKFHATRRYAVSADGKTMTITTSGTNAEGRPFTQVSVFDRQ
;
A
#
# COMPACT_ATOMS: atom_id res chain seq x y z
N MET A 1 19.68 66.40 -16.67
CA MET A 1 18.95 65.55 -15.67
C MET A 1 18.93 64.11 -16.19
N LYS A 2 19.77 63.21 -15.63
CA LYS A 2 19.83 61.80 -16.01
C LYS A 2 18.92 61.00 -15.06
N ARG A 3 17.82 60.39 -15.57
CA ARG A 3 16.99 59.46 -14.79
C ARG A 3 17.64 58.10 -14.76
N ILE A 4 18.05 57.64 -13.60
CA ILE A 4 18.55 56.27 -13.38
C ILE A 4 17.35 55.39 -13.13
N GLY A 5 17.03 54.51 -14.13
CA GLY A 5 15.97 53.50 -13.95
C GLY A 5 16.50 52.38 -13.06
N ARG A 6 15.79 52.14 -11.92
CA ARG A 6 16.02 50.99 -11.04
C ARG A 6 15.36 49.76 -11.69
N ILE A 7 16.18 48.80 -12.11
CA ILE A 7 15.70 47.47 -12.51
C ILE A 7 15.50 46.66 -11.23
N ILE A 8 14.25 46.32 -10.93
CA ILE A 8 13.92 45.38 -9.85
C ILE A 8 13.91 43.99 -10.47
N ILE A 9 14.94 43.20 -10.16
CA ILE A 9 14.97 41.77 -10.50
C ILE A 9 14.15 41.04 -9.44
N ALA A 10 12.95 40.61 -9.82
CA ALA A 10 12.12 39.74 -8.98
C ALA A 10 12.71 38.31 -9.04
N LEU A 11 13.36 37.89 -7.96
CA LEU A 11 13.83 36.52 -7.79
C LEU A 11 12.63 35.65 -7.39
N SER A 12 12.03 34.95 -8.35
CA SER A 12 11.01 33.93 -8.07
C SER A 12 11.68 32.70 -7.49
N ALA A 13 11.54 32.50 -6.18
CA ALA A 13 11.94 31.28 -5.52
C ALA A 13 10.96 30.16 -5.93
N PHE A 14 11.38 29.27 -6.81
CA PHE A 14 10.70 27.99 -7.03
C PHE A 14 10.94 27.11 -5.80
N ALA A 15 9.95 26.95 -4.94
CA ALA A 15 9.96 25.94 -3.92
C ALA A 15 9.86 24.56 -4.61
N LEU A 16 10.95 23.81 -4.67
CA LEU A 16 10.90 22.38 -4.98
C LEU A 16 10.14 21.70 -3.82
N VAL A 17 8.91 21.29 -4.06
CA VAL A 17 8.22 20.34 -3.18
C VAL A 17 8.91 18.99 -3.40
N ALA A 18 9.84 18.62 -2.52
CA ALA A 18 10.38 17.28 -2.51
C ALA A 18 9.22 16.31 -2.21
N ALA A 19 8.93 15.39 -3.13
CA ALA A 19 8.01 14.30 -2.84
C ALA A 19 8.53 13.52 -1.62
N ALA A 20 7.65 13.23 -0.65
CA ALA A 20 8.04 12.43 0.51
C ALA A 20 8.55 11.07 0.03
N ALA A 21 9.67 10.60 0.60
CA ALA A 21 10.19 9.29 0.28
C ALA A 21 9.14 8.21 0.60
N ASP A 22 9.02 7.21 -0.26
CA ASP A 22 8.15 6.06 -0.05
C ASP A 22 8.94 4.77 -0.25
N ASN A 23 9.38 4.17 0.85
CA ASN A 23 10.15 2.94 0.84
C ASN A 23 9.27 1.70 0.65
N THR A 24 7.94 1.84 0.60
CA THR A 24 7.02 0.74 0.27
C THR A 24 6.98 0.44 -1.23
N LEU A 25 7.48 1.35 -2.08
CA LEU A 25 7.58 1.14 -3.53
C LEU A 25 8.52 -0.02 -3.85
N GLY A 26 8.23 -0.74 -4.92
CA GLY A 26 8.99 -1.88 -5.42
C GLY A 26 8.16 -3.16 -5.50
N THR A 27 8.83 -4.27 -5.77
CA THR A 27 8.22 -5.60 -5.83
C THR A 27 8.55 -6.39 -4.58
N TRP A 28 7.52 -6.98 -3.97
CA TRP A 28 7.57 -7.67 -2.69
C TRP A 28 7.02 -9.08 -2.84
N LYS A 29 7.78 -10.08 -2.39
CA LYS A 29 7.39 -11.48 -2.44
C LYS A 29 7.16 -12.03 -1.03
N TYR A 30 6.04 -12.70 -0.85
CA TYR A 30 5.62 -13.29 0.42
C TYR A 30 6.58 -14.38 0.90
N ASP A 31 6.96 -14.29 2.17
CA ASP A 31 7.73 -15.29 2.88
C ASP A 31 6.79 -16.14 3.77
N THR A 32 6.53 -17.33 3.33
CA THR A 32 5.66 -18.29 4.02
C THR A 32 6.20 -18.69 5.39
N ALA A 33 7.53 -18.80 5.56
CA ALA A 33 8.15 -19.27 6.78
C ALA A 33 8.09 -18.26 7.93
N ARG A 34 8.12 -16.95 7.59
CA ARG A 34 8.07 -15.85 8.57
C ARG A 34 6.69 -15.26 8.77
N SER A 35 5.72 -15.68 7.96
CA SER A 35 4.35 -15.17 8.03
C SER A 35 3.47 -15.97 8.99
N HIS A 36 2.53 -15.28 9.62
CA HIS A 36 1.58 -15.85 10.58
C HIS A 36 0.15 -15.58 10.10
N PRO A 37 -0.49 -16.55 9.39
CA PRO A 37 -1.86 -16.40 8.93
C PRO A 37 -2.84 -16.32 10.10
N ALA A 38 -4.05 -15.83 9.85
CA ALA A 38 -5.12 -15.81 10.84
C ALA A 38 -5.44 -17.24 11.33
N VAL A 39 -5.91 -17.34 12.58
CA VAL A 39 -6.26 -18.63 13.20
C VAL A 39 -7.24 -19.40 12.32
N GLY A 40 -6.94 -20.65 12.06
CA GLY A 40 -7.73 -21.54 11.18
C GLY A 40 -7.48 -21.37 9.69
N HIS A 41 -6.56 -20.49 9.29
CA HIS A 41 -6.14 -20.32 7.90
C HIS A 41 -4.73 -20.89 7.66
N ARG A 42 -4.49 -21.36 6.44
CA ARG A 42 -3.16 -21.75 5.97
C ARG A 42 -2.50 -20.57 5.27
N PRO A 43 -1.16 -20.49 5.26
CA PRO A 43 -0.45 -19.46 4.52
C PRO A 43 -0.74 -19.56 3.01
N TYR A 44 -0.53 -18.47 2.29
CA TYR A 44 -0.59 -18.47 0.82
C TYR A 44 0.50 -19.36 0.23
N ASN A 45 0.19 -20.03 -0.89
CA ASN A 45 1.20 -20.72 -1.71
C ASN A 45 2.14 -19.69 -2.35
N SER A 46 1.58 -18.60 -2.85
CA SER A 46 2.34 -17.45 -3.32
C SER A 46 1.52 -16.16 -3.17
N LEU A 47 2.22 -15.05 -2.90
CA LEU A 47 1.65 -13.71 -2.91
C LEU A 47 2.74 -12.72 -3.29
N SER A 48 2.47 -11.88 -4.27
CA SER A 48 3.35 -10.78 -4.64
C SER A 48 2.59 -9.46 -4.68
N ILE A 49 3.27 -8.40 -4.28
CA ILE A 49 2.78 -7.03 -4.31
C ILE A 49 3.81 -6.19 -5.07
N THR A 50 3.38 -5.49 -6.10
CA THR A 50 4.20 -4.48 -6.78
C THR A 50 3.57 -3.11 -6.55
N ARG A 51 4.37 -2.15 -6.09
CA ARG A 51 3.96 -0.76 -5.84
C ARG A 51 4.83 0.17 -6.65
N GLU A 52 4.21 0.99 -7.49
CA GLU A 52 4.87 1.87 -8.45
C GLU A 52 4.35 3.30 -8.32
N SER A 53 5.25 4.28 -8.30
CA SER A 53 4.86 5.69 -8.36
C SER A 53 4.38 6.02 -9.77
N THR A 54 3.25 6.72 -9.88
CA THR A 54 2.68 7.23 -11.12
C THR A 54 2.30 8.70 -10.94
N ASP A 55 1.93 9.39 -12.01
CA ASP A 55 1.46 10.78 -11.96
C ASP A 55 0.16 10.91 -11.13
N ASP A 56 -0.63 9.83 -11.06
CA ASP A 56 -1.91 9.78 -10.34
C ASP A 56 -1.80 9.28 -8.89
N GLY A 57 -0.62 8.90 -8.43
CA GLY A 57 -0.38 8.38 -7.08
C GLY A 57 0.46 7.12 -7.08
N VAL A 58 0.15 6.17 -6.19
CA VAL A 58 0.81 4.87 -6.12
C VAL A 58 -0.11 3.80 -6.70
N LYS A 59 0.33 3.17 -7.78
CA LYS A 59 -0.34 1.99 -8.34
C LYS A 59 0.16 0.75 -7.62
N GLN A 60 -0.77 -0.03 -7.08
CA GLN A 60 -0.48 -1.34 -6.50
C GLN A 60 -1.09 -2.45 -7.37
N THR A 61 -0.29 -3.47 -7.63
CA THR A 61 -0.73 -4.73 -8.27
C THR A 61 -0.48 -5.88 -7.30
N VAL A 62 -1.47 -6.74 -7.14
CA VAL A 62 -1.43 -7.92 -6.26
C VAL A 62 -1.68 -9.16 -7.09
N GLN A 63 -0.85 -10.19 -6.89
CA GLN A 63 -1.07 -11.54 -7.41
C GLN A 63 -1.01 -12.51 -6.26
N VAL A 64 -1.99 -13.38 -6.13
CA VAL A 64 -2.11 -14.32 -5.01
C VAL A 64 -2.49 -15.71 -5.51
N GLU A 65 -1.91 -16.73 -4.88
CA GLU A 65 -2.37 -18.11 -4.92
C GLU A 65 -2.59 -18.57 -3.49
N ASN A 66 -3.84 -18.90 -3.15
CA ASN A 66 -4.17 -19.35 -1.81
C ASN A 66 -3.70 -20.79 -1.56
N ALA A 67 -3.84 -21.27 -0.33
CA ALA A 67 -3.43 -22.62 0.05
C ALA A 67 -4.16 -23.76 -0.66
N ASN A 68 -5.25 -23.47 -1.36
CA ASN A 68 -6.03 -24.45 -2.17
C ASN A 68 -5.64 -24.41 -3.64
N GLY A 69 -4.69 -23.54 -4.05
CA GLY A 69 -4.27 -23.34 -5.44
C GLY A 69 -5.16 -22.39 -6.26
N GLU A 70 -6.16 -21.75 -5.62
CA GLU A 70 -6.98 -20.75 -6.30
C GLU A 70 -6.19 -19.45 -6.46
N LYS A 71 -6.24 -18.90 -7.68
CA LYS A 71 -5.50 -17.69 -8.04
C LYS A 71 -6.41 -16.48 -8.05
N GLY A 72 -5.89 -15.37 -7.55
CA GLY A 72 -6.51 -14.07 -7.60
C GLY A 72 -5.51 -13.00 -7.99
N GLN A 73 -6.02 -11.90 -8.53
CA GLN A 73 -5.24 -10.72 -8.85
C GLN A 73 -6.07 -9.47 -8.65
N GLY A 74 -5.41 -8.35 -8.46
CA GLY A 74 -6.07 -7.05 -8.40
C GLY A 74 -5.10 -5.90 -8.57
N ALA A 75 -5.64 -4.76 -8.99
CA ALA A 75 -4.89 -3.53 -9.14
C ALA A 75 -5.74 -2.32 -8.71
N PHE A 76 -5.08 -1.31 -8.17
CA PHE A 76 -5.68 -0.03 -7.81
C PHE A 76 -4.62 1.07 -7.76
N THR A 77 -5.06 2.34 -7.79
CA THR A 77 -4.18 3.50 -7.63
C THR A 77 -4.72 4.40 -6.53
N VAL A 78 -3.86 4.72 -5.55
CA VAL A 78 -4.18 5.54 -4.38
C VAL A 78 -3.31 6.80 -4.33
N ARG A 79 -3.81 7.87 -3.66
CA ARG A 79 -3.09 9.15 -3.51
C ARG A 79 -2.64 9.45 -2.09
N TYR A 80 -2.73 8.50 -1.18
CA TYR A 80 -2.44 8.69 0.26
C TYR A 80 -3.30 9.77 0.95
N ASP A 81 -4.46 10.06 0.39
CA ASP A 81 -5.40 11.06 0.91
C ASP A 81 -6.55 10.46 1.74
N GLY A 82 -6.47 9.15 2.00
CA GLY A 82 -7.47 8.39 2.76
C GLY A 82 -8.81 8.20 2.05
N LYS A 83 -8.92 8.58 0.78
CA LYS A 83 -10.16 8.40 0.02
C LYS A 83 -10.25 6.99 -0.54
N PRO A 84 -11.43 6.34 -0.42
CA PRO A 84 -11.63 5.01 -0.97
C PRO A 84 -11.52 5.01 -2.50
N VAL A 85 -10.83 4.00 -3.03
CA VAL A 85 -10.77 3.66 -4.45
C VAL A 85 -11.25 2.24 -4.68
N VAL A 86 -11.75 1.97 -5.88
CA VAL A 86 -12.20 0.64 -6.29
C VAL A 86 -11.01 -0.19 -6.74
N VAL A 87 -10.98 -1.45 -6.32
CA VAL A 87 -10.01 -2.45 -6.77
C VAL A 87 -10.55 -3.14 -8.04
N ASP A 88 -9.76 -3.10 -9.10
CA ASP A 88 -10.02 -3.89 -10.30
C ASP A 88 -9.41 -5.29 -10.13
N GLY A 89 -10.23 -6.34 -10.24
CA GLY A 89 -9.75 -7.71 -10.14
C GLY A 89 -10.63 -8.66 -9.32
N THR A 90 -10.00 -9.74 -8.82
CA THR A 90 -10.67 -10.86 -8.15
C THR A 90 -10.22 -11.07 -6.70
N LEU A 91 -9.73 -10.02 -6.03
CA LEU A 91 -9.34 -10.08 -4.62
C LEU A 91 -10.57 -10.25 -3.70
N SER A 92 -10.33 -10.67 -2.46
CA SER A 92 -11.38 -10.82 -1.45
C SER A 92 -12.00 -9.50 -0.98
N PHE A 93 -11.44 -8.37 -1.38
CA PHE A 93 -11.90 -7.00 -1.12
C PHE A 93 -12.00 -6.23 -2.43
N ASP A 94 -12.81 -5.17 -2.47
CA ASP A 94 -13.04 -4.35 -3.66
C ASP A 94 -12.88 -2.84 -3.41
N THR A 95 -12.56 -2.45 -2.17
CA THR A 95 -12.37 -1.05 -1.80
C THR A 95 -11.12 -0.91 -0.94
N VAL A 96 -10.31 0.08 -1.25
CA VAL A 96 -9.04 0.41 -0.57
C VAL A 96 -8.96 1.91 -0.33
N ALA A 97 -8.45 2.31 0.84
CA ALA A 97 -8.04 3.68 1.14
C ALA A 97 -6.69 3.65 1.85
N GLU A 98 -5.75 4.50 1.46
CA GLU A 98 -4.41 4.54 2.07
C GLU A 98 -4.04 5.92 2.58
N ASN A 99 -3.22 5.93 3.64
CA ASN A 99 -2.53 7.09 4.17
C ASN A 99 -1.05 6.73 4.38
N GLN A 100 -0.14 7.56 3.89
CA GLN A 100 1.27 7.46 4.23
C GLN A 100 1.51 8.07 5.61
N ILE A 101 2.08 7.27 6.54
CA ILE A 101 2.40 7.72 7.91
C ILE A 101 3.81 8.32 7.94
N ASP A 102 4.75 7.63 7.32
CA ASP A 102 6.14 8.07 7.13
C ASP A 102 6.75 7.36 5.91
N ALA A 103 8.04 7.57 5.64
CA ALA A 103 8.74 6.96 4.51
C ALA A 103 8.70 5.42 4.48
N ASN A 104 8.56 4.77 5.63
CA ASN A 104 8.57 3.32 5.77
C ASN A 104 7.20 2.73 6.09
N THR A 105 6.19 3.57 6.34
CA THR A 105 4.92 3.13 6.92
C THR A 105 3.72 3.67 6.16
N VAL A 106 2.83 2.76 5.76
CA VAL A 106 1.53 3.07 5.17
C VAL A 106 0.43 2.40 6.00
N SER A 107 -0.65 3.12 6.25
CA SER A 107 -1.91 2.57 6.77
C SER A 107 -2.90 2.41 5.63
N GLU A 108 -3.52 1.23 5.53
CA GLU A 108 -4.49 0.89 4.49
C GLU A 108 -5.77 0.37 5.14
N GLU A 109 -6.91 0.88 4.70
CA GLU A 109 -8.23 0.35 5.01
C GLU A 109 -8.74 -0.43 3.79
N ILE A 110 -9.20 -1.66 4.00
CA ILE A 110 -9.78 -2.51 2.95
C ILE A 110 -11.16 -2.99 3.36
N SER A 111 -12.06 -3.09 2.39
CA SER A 111 -13.41 -3.60 2.65
C SER A 111 -14.00 -4.30 1.42
N LYS A 112 -15.09 -5.05 1.65
CA LYS A 112 -15.93 -5.65 0.61
C LYS A 112 -17.28 -4.97 0.63
N GLN A 113 -17.65 -4.28 -0.46
CA GLN A 113 -18.94 -3.60 -0.57
C GLN A 113 -20.10 -4.58 -0.39
N GLY A 114 -21.04 -4.23 0.47
CA GLY A 114 -22.21 -5.09 0.80
C GLY A 114 -21.90 -6.31 1.64
N GLY A 115 -20.63 -6.55 2.01
CA GLY A 115 -20.19 -7.64 2.88
C GLY A 115 -19.85 -7.17 4.30
N LYS A 116 -19.44 -8.13 5.15
CA LYS A 116 -18.97 -7.86 6.51
C LYS A 116 -17.46 -7.70 6.59
N PHE A 117 -16.73 -8.04 5.52
CA PHE A 117 -15.29 -7.97 5.48
C PHE A 117 -14.83 -6.51 5.51
N HIS A 118 -14.00 -6.21 6.50
CA HIS A 118 -13.35 -4.91 6.64
C HIS A 118 -12.08 -5.13 7.49
N ALA A 119 -11.00 -4.55 7.10
CA ALA A 119 -9.76 -4.66 7.85
C ALA A 119 -8.86 -3.44 7.65
N THR A 120 -8.04 -3.18 8.67
CA THR A 120 -6.91 -2.25 8.61
C THR A 120 -5.64 -3.04 8.39
N ARG A 121 -4.79 -2.58 7.49
CA ARG A 121 -3.44 -3.07 7.25
C ARG A 121 -2.42 -1.98 7.59
N ARG A 122 -1.34 -2.38 8.23
CA ARG A 122 -0.18 -1.53 8.42
C ARG A 122 1.00 -2.15 7.69
N TYR A 123 1.51 -1.45 6.70
CA TYR A 123 2.75 -1.76 5.99
C TYR A 123 3.89 -1.14 6.78
N ALA A 124 4.95 -1.90 7.03
CA ALA A 124 6.15 -1.42 7.68
C ALA A 124 7.39 -1.99 7.00
N VAL A 125 8.19 -1.13 6.38
CA VAL A 125 9.46 -1.50 5.74
C VAL A 125 10.58 -1.41 6.75
N SER A 126 11.45 -2.43 6.80
CA SER A 126 12.62 -2.48 7.66
C SER A 126 13.62 -1.36 7.32
N ALA A 127 14.48 -0.99 8.29
CA ALA A 127 15.45 0.09 8.13
C ALA A 127 16.44 -0.15 6.98
N ASP A 128 16.75 -1.41 6.67
CA ASP A 128 17.61 -1.78 5.53
C ASP A 128 16.86 -1.85 4.18
N GLY A 129 15.54 -1.61 4.19
CA GLY A 129 14.69 -1.61 3.02
C GLY A 129 14.41 -2.98 2.40
N LYS A 130 14.82 -4.09 3.03
CA LYS A 130 14.78 -5.43 2.43
C LYS A 130 13.53 -6.23 2.77
N THR A 131 12.89 -5.92 3.89
CA THR A 131 11.72 -6.64 4.38
C THR A 131 10.55 -5.68 4.57
N MET A 132 9.36 -6.10 4.17
CA MET A 132 8.11 -5.42 4.48
C MET A 132 7.22 -6.34 5.31
N THR A 133 6.72 -5.85 6.43
CA THR A 133 5.75 -6.55 7.26
C THR A 133 4.39 -5.88 7.09
N ILE A 134 3.35 -6.67 6.80
CA ILE A 134 1.97 -6.22 6.76
C ILE A 134 1.21 -6.87 7.91
N THR A 135 0.84 -6.07 8.90
CA THR A 135 -0.06 -6.49 9.97
C THR A 135 -1.48 -6.14 9.57
N THR A 136 -2.37 -7.13 9.55
CA THR A 136 -3.79 -6.98 9.21
C THR A 136 -4.64 -7.31 10.43
N SER A 137 -5.61 -6.47 10.75
CA SER A 137 -6.62 -6.74 11.78
C SER A 137 -7.99 -6.23 11.32
N GLY A 138 -9.04 -6.94 11.68
CA GLY A 138 -10.38 -6.55 11.26
C GLY A 138 -11.43 -7.65 11.46
N THR A 139 -12.42 -7.65 10.60
CA THR A 139 -13.55 -8.57 10.61
C THR A 139 -13.58 -9.33 9.28
N ASN A 140 -13.68 -10.65 9.34
CA ASN A 140 -13.76 -11.50 8.16
C ASN A 140 -15.18 -11.50 7.53
N ALA A 141 -15.36 -12.26 6.43
CA ALA A 141 -16.65 -12.33 5.70
C ALA A 141 -17.82 -12.86 6.56
N GLU A 142 -17.53 -13.65 7.59
CA GLU A 142 -18.53 -14.16 8.54
C GLU A 142 -18.84 -13.18 9.67
N GLY A 143 -18.12 -12.05 9.76
CA GLY A 143 -18.27 -11.06 10.80
C GLY A 143 -17.49 -11.38 12.09
N ARG A 144 -16.47 -12.25 12.01
CA ARG A 144 -15.61 -12.62 13.14
C ARG A 144 -14.30 -11.84 13.10
N PRO A 145 -13.77 -11.38 14.25
CA PRO A 145 -12.50 -10.68 14.32
C PRO A 145 -11.34 -11.61 13.91
N PHE A 146 -10.34 -11.03 13.25
CA PHE A 146 -9.12 -11.75 12.89
C PHE A 146 -7.90 -10.81 12.94
N THR A 147 -6.73 -11.42 13.08
CA THR A 147 -5.43 -10.76 12.93
C THR A 147 -4.49 -11.70 12.20
N GLN A 148 -3.66 -11.16 11.34
CA GLN A 148 -2.59 -11.90 10.66
C GLN A 148 -1.37 -11.01 10.44
N VAL A 149 -0.21 -11.63 10.28
CA VAL A 149 1.04 -10.97 9.94
C VAL A 149 1.61 -11.61 8.69
N SER A 150 1.85 -10.81 7.67
CA SER A 150 2.46 -11.23 6.42
C SER A 150 3.82 -10.56 6.26
N VAL A 151 4.85 -11.35 6.02
CA VAL A 151 6.22 -10.88 5.81
C VAL A 151 6.59 -11.07 4.35
N PHE A 152 7.26 -10.07 3.78
CA PHE A 152 7.66 -10.03 2.39
C PHE A 152 9.12 -9.64 2.26
N ASP A 153 9.80 -10.21 1.28
CA ASP A 153 11.14 -9.82 0.86
C ASP A 153 11.08 -8.98 -0.42
N ARG A 154 11.92 -7.95 -0.46
CA ARG A 154 12.12 -7.13 -1.66
C ARG A 154 12.80 -7.96 -2.75
N GLN A 155 12.33 -7.82 -3.99
CA GLN A 155 12.91 -8.45 -5.18
C GLN A 155 13.86 -7.51 -5.91
#